data_1f79607ee2ecb0f3d3757cf99b15da84
#
_entry.id   1f79607ee2ecb0f3d3757cf99b15da84
#
_cell.length_a   1.000
_cell.length_b   1.000
_cell.length_c   1.000
_cell.angle_alpha   90.00
_cell.angle_beta   90.00
_cell.angle_gamma   90.00
#
_symmetry.space_group_name_H-M   'P 1'
#
loop_
_entity.id
_entity.type
_entity.pdbx_description
1 polymer ?
#
loop_
_entity_poly.entity_id
_entity_poly.type
_entity_poly.pdbx_seq_one_letter_code
_entity_poly.pdbx_strand_id
1 'polypeptide(L)'
;MRSTSQMFTKMNLNGHLKEMGWLHEYPGYWQGLVGMSTRYGLLEQLNVWIEASGLDPANVHYTTPKDQVVLKDLKKRRIQIPKEWESKVSEMENNVRQINERLEHTFIDLVLTDQEMEEVNEDLKGKSSLDGGRESRVVLSKKYLRRIFNNASLEQGGRFYGGWWQNLPSLWRPFIVINNWFTEELDFSGMHIEMMYSMINEER
;
A
#
# COMPACT_ATOMS: atom_id res chain seq x y z
N MET A 1 -13.37 -3.79 8.20
CA MET A 1 -12.23 -4.03 9.10
C MET A 1 -11.94 -2.75 9.86
N ARG A 2 -11.83 -2.81 11.18
CA ARG A 2 -11.40 -1.67 11.99
C ARG A 2 -9.91 -1.50 11.76
N SER A 3 -9.43 -0.26 11.62
CA SER A 3 -8.00 0.01 11.45
C SER A 3 -7.22 -0.54 12.65
N THR A 4 -5.95 -0.87 12.46
CA THR A 4 -5.05 -1.31 13.55
C THR A 4 -5.09 -0.32 14.71
N SER A 5 -5.19 0.98 14.41
CA SER A 5 -5.39 2.06 15.39
C SER A 5 -6.64 1.86 16.27
N GLN A 6 -7.78 1.44 15.69
CA GLN A 6 -9.01 1.18 16.46
C GLN A 6 -8.89 -0.08 17.34
N MET A 7 -8.09 -1.05 16.93
CA MET A 7 -7.86 -2.27 17.70
C MET A 7 -6.97 -1.98 18.93
N PHE A 8 -5.92 -1.18 18.77
CA PHE A 8 -5.06 -0.73 19.87
C PHE A 8 -5.81 0.17 20.86
N THR A 9 -6.66 1.07 20.37
CA THR A 9 -7.49 1.92 21.24
C THR A 9 -8.47 1.10 22.08
N LYS A 10 -9.01 0.01 21.54
CA LYS A 10 -9.96 -0.86 22.27
C LYS A 10 -9.29 -1.64 23.40
N MET A 11 -8.01 -1.95 23.29
CA MET A 11 -7.23 -2.65 24.33
C MET A 11 -6.55 -1.71 25.34
N ASN A 12 -6.73 -0.38 25.18
CA ASN A 12 -6.03 0.67 25.94
C ASN A 12 -4.50 0.50 25.95
N LEU A 13 -3.96 -0.21 24.97
CA LEU A 13 -2.52 -0.50 24.88
C LEU A 13 -1.71 0.78 24.69
N ASN A 14 -2.22 1.71 23.88
CA ASN A 14 -1.57 3.01 23.67
C ASN A 14 -1.46 3.82 24.96
N GLY A 15 -2.49 3.80 25.82
CA GLY A 15 -2.45 4.44 27.13
C GLY A 15 -1.36 3.84 27.99
N HIS A 16 -1.30 2.53 28.06
CA HIS A 16 -0.29 1.83 28.85
C HIS A 16 1.14 2.06 28.35
N LEU A 17 1.38 2.02 27.04
CA LEU A 17 2.69 2.32 26.46
C LEU A 17 3.11 3.79 26.68
N LYS A 18 2.16 4.73 26.72
CA LYS A 18 2.42 6.13 27.08
C LYS A 18 2.82 6.26 28.54
N GLU A 19 2.10 5.59 29.46
CA GLU A 19 2.42 5.59 30.90
C GLU A 19 3.80 5.00 31.18
N MET A 20 4.19 3.98 30.40
CA MET A 20 5.55 3.40 30.48
C MET A 20 6.63 4.30 29.85
N GLY A 21 6.28 5.40 29.20
CA GLY A 21 7.22 6.28 28.52
C GLY A 21 7.83 5.66 27.25
N TRP A 22 7.12 4.75 26.59
CA TRP A 22 7.57 4.08 25.38
C TRP A 22 6.96 4.66 24.11
N LEU A 23 5.89 5.44 24.26
CA LEU A 23 5.13 5.98 23.15
C LEU A 23 4.83 7.45 23.36
N HIS A 24 5.15 8.27 22.37
CA HIS A 24 4.71 9.66 22.30
C HIS A 24 3.48 9.77 21.41
N GLU A 25 2.47 10.48 21.86
CA GLU A 25 1.27 10.76 21.08
C GLU A 25 1.35 12.16 20.50
N TYR A 26 1.13 12.24 19.20
CA TYR A 26 0.88 13.48 18.48
C TYR A 26 -0.62 13.59 18.23
N PRO A 27 -1.35 14.38 19.05
CA PRO A 27 -2.80 14.46 18.93
C PRO A 27 -3.24 14.88 17.53
N GLY A 28 -4.25 14.22 17.03
CA GLY A 28 -4.92 14.63 15.82
C GLY A 28 -5.78 15.85 16.04
N TYR A 29 -6.13 16.55 14.96
CA TYR A 29 -7.07 17.66 15.00
C TYR A 29 -8.01 17.63 13.79
N TRP A 30 -9.17 18.25 13.94
CA TRP A 30 -10.14 18.44 12.87
C TRP A 30 -10.57 19.90 12.80
N GLN A 31 -10.49 20.49 11.61
CA GLN A 31 -11.01 21.83 11.34
C GLN A 31 -11.77 21.78 10.00
N GLY A 32 -13.09 21.77 10.08
CA GLY A 32 -13.95 21.67 8.90
C GLY A 32 -13.76 20.35 8.15
N LEU A 33 -13.30 20.41 6.89
CA LEU A 33 -13.05 19.23 6.04
C LEU A 33 -11.60 18.73 6.11
N VAL A 34 -10.74 19.43 6.84
CA VAL A 34 -9.32 19.08 6.99
C VAL A 34 -9.07 18.54 8.38
N GLY A 35 -8.46 17.38 8.46
CA GLY A 35 -8.12 16.77 9.73
C GLY A 35 -6.88 15.90 9.63
N MET A 36 -6.20 15.77 10.75
CA MET A 36 -5.07 14.88 10.92
C MET A 36 -5.39 13.88 12.02
N SER A 37 -5.25 12.60 11.72
CA SER A 37 -5.41 11.54 12.72
C SER A 37 -4.33 11.63 13.79
N THR A 38 -4.66 11.22 15.02
CA THR A 38 -3.68 11.03 16.07
C THR A 38 -2.58 10.07 15.60
N ARG A 39 -1.33 10.47 15.81
CA ARG A 39 -0.14 9.70 15.44
C ARG A 39 0.63 9.33 16.71
N TYR A 40 1.37 8.24 16.62
CA TYR A 40 2.20 7.76 17.72
C TYR A 40 3.63 7.60 17.23
N GLY A 41 4.60 8.12 18.00
CA GLY A 41 6.03 7.95 17.78
C GLY A 41 6.63 7.08 18.88
N LEU A 42 7.58 6.25 18.52
CA LEU A 42 8.35 5.47 19.48
C LEU A 42 9.33 6.38 20.22
N LEU A 43 9.48 6.19 21.50
CA LEU A 43 10.49 6.86 22.30
C LEU A 43 11.77 6.01 22.35
N GLU A 44 12.88 6.64 22.67
CA GLU A 44 14.21 6.03 22.68
C GLU A 44 14.27 4.75 23.54
N GLN A 45 13.56 4.74 24.66
CA GLN A 45 13.48 3.57 25.54
C GLN A 45 12.93 2.33 24.84
N LEU A 46 11.94 2.52 23.93
CA LEU A 46 11.38 1.41 23.17
C LEU A 46 12.36 0.92 22.10
N ASN A 47 13.12 1.82 21.48
CA ASN A 47 14.17 1.45 20.53
C ASN A 47 15.26 0.61 21.23
N VAL A 48 15.74 1.05 22.39
CA VAL A 48 16.70 0.29 23.20
C VAL A 48 16.14 -1.09 23.60
N TRP A 49 14.86 -1.17 23.94
CA TRP A 49 14.24 -2.45 24.28
C TRP A 49 14.09 -3.37 23.06
N ILE A 50 13.73 -2.84 21.89
CA ILE A 50 13.65 -3.60 20.63
C ILE A 50 15.02 -4.18 20.30
N GLU A 51 16.08 -3.38 20.35
CA GLU A 51 17.45 -3.83 20.13
C GLU A 51 17.87 -4.90 21.14
N ALA A 52 17.60 -4.68 22.42
CA ALA A 52 17.92 -5.64 23.48
C ALA A 52 17.12 -6.95 23.38
N SER A 53 15.91 -6.90 22.82
CA SER A 53 15.07 -8.09 22.63
C SER A 53 15.47 -8.95 21.42
N GLY A 54 16.40 -8.47 20.60
CA GLY A 54 16.80 -9.13 19.35
C GLY A 54 15.72 -9.07 18.26
N LEU A 55 14.71 -8.23 18.43
CA LEU A 55 13.71 -7.97 17.40
C LEU A 55 14.35 -7.13 16.29
N ASP A 56 14.58 -7.72 15.15
CA ASP A 56 15.02 -7.01 13.96
C ASP A 56 13.81 -6.33 13.30
N PRO A 57 13.81 -4.97 13.19
CA PRO A 57 12.75 -4.24 12.47
C PRO A 57 12.55 -4.72 11.04
N ALA A 58 13.59 -5.27 10.40
CA ALA A 58 13.49 -5.88 9.07
C ALA A 58 12.59 -7.11 9.04
N ASN A 59 12.35 -7.75 10.18
CA ASN A 59 11.43 -8.88 10.32
C ASN A 59 9.99 -8.46 10.64
N VAL A 60 9.72 -7.15 10.77
CA VAL A 60 8.36 -6.64 10.92
C VAL A 60 7.71 -6.50 9.54
N HIS A 61 6.99 -7.53 9.13
CA HIS A 61 6.34 -7.54 7.83
C HIS A 61 4.87 -7.10 7.91
N TYR A 62 4.44 -6.36 6.92
CA TYR A 62 3.01 -6.21 6.67
C TYR A 62 2.44 -7.58 6.26
N THR A 63 1.49 -8.07 7.03
CA THR A 63 0.80 -9.31 6.65
C THR A 63 -0.01 -9.10 5.38
N THR A 64 0.14 -10.02 4.45
CA THR A 64 -0.68 -10.07 3.23
C THR A 64 -2.17 -10.07 3.61
N PRO A 65 -3.00 -9.18 3.03
CA PRO A 65 -4.41 -9.15 3.32
C PRO A 65 -5.08 -10.48 3.00
N LYS A 66 -5.99 -10.92 3.87
CA LYS A 66 -6.76 -12.16 3.64
C LYS A 66 -7.55 -12.14 2.32
N ASP A 67 -8.10 -10.98 1.99
CA ASP A 67 -8.90 -10.79 0.78
C ASP A 67 -8.03 -10.20 -0.33
N GLN A 68 -7.65 -11.04 -1.27
CA GLN A 68 -6.77 -10.67 -2.37
C GLN A 68 -7.55 -10.19 -3.59
N VAL A 69 -8.82 -10.56 -3.69
CA VAL A 69 -9.77 -10.02 -4.67
C VAL A 69 -10.84 -9.22 -3.93
N VAL A 70 -11.07 -7.99 -4.37
CA VAL A 70 -12.03 -7.06 -3.77
C VAL A 70 -13.02 -6.62 -4.83
N LEU A 71 -14.31 -6.79 -4.54
CA LEU A 71 -15.39 -6.29 -5.37
C LEU A 71 -15.99 -5.03 -4.76
N LYS A 72 -16.18 -3.97 -5.57
CA LYS A 72 -16.77 -2.71 -5.16
C LYS A 72 -18.03 -2.39 -5.98
N ASP A 73 -19.02 -1.78 -5.32
CA ASP A 73 -20.23 -1.27 -5.96
C ASP A 73 -19.96 0.06 -6.73
N LEU A 74 -21.01 0.60 -7.35
CA LEU A 74 -20.97 1.91 -8.04
C LEU A 74 -20.56 3.07 -7.11
N LYS A 75 -20.82 2.94 -5.81
CA LYS A 75 -20.44 3.95 -4.79
C LYS A 75 -19.05 3.68 -4.21
N LYS A 76 -18.25 2.80 -4.84
CA LYS A 76 -16.90 2.40 -4.38
C LYS A 76 -16.87 1.71 -3.01
N ARG A 77 -18.01 1.26 -2.48
CA ARG A 77 -18.07 0.48 -1.23
C ARG A 77 -17.78 -0.98 -1.55
N ARG A 78 -17.06 -1.63 -0.66
CA ARG A 78 -16.81 -3.07 -0.75
C ARG A 78 -18.11 -3.85 -0.56
N ILE A 79 -18.34 -4.82 -1.42
CA ILE A 79 -19.49 -5.74 -1.36
C ILE A 79 -19.00 -7.20 -1.31
N GLN A 80 -19.89 -8.09 -0.89
CA GLN A 80 -19.62 -9.53 -0.92
C GLN A 80 -19.58 -10.03 -2.36
N ILE A 81 -18.73 -11.02 -2.59
CA ILE A 81 -18.65 -11.72 -3.87
C ILE A 81 -19.83 -12.68 -3.98
N PRO A 82 -20.63 -12.62 -5.07
CA PRO A 82 -21.70 -13.56 -5.31
C PRO A 82 -21.21 -15.01 -5.38
N LYS A 83 -22.00 -15.95 -4.89
CA LYS A 83 -21.63 -17.38 -4.83
C LYS A 83 -21.31 -17.96 -6.20
N GLU A 84 -22.03 -17.54 -7.22
CA GLU A 84 -21.79 -17.97 -8.61
C GLU A 84 -20.42 -17.60 -9.16
N TRP A 85 -19.71 -16.64 -8.54
CA TRP A 85 -18.38 -16.19 -8.93
C TRP A 85 -17.26 -16.77 -8.05
N GLU A 86 -17.59 -17.50 -7.00
CA GLU A 86 -16.60 -18.00 -6.02
C GLU A 86 -15.49 -18.83 -6.69
N SER A 87 -15.82 -19.70 -7.65
CA SER A 87 -14.82 -20.50 -8.36
C SER A 87 -13.85 -19.64 -9.16
N LYS A 88 -14.37 -18.68 -9.96
CA LYS A 88 -13.57 -17.76 -10.75
C LYS A 88 -12.71 -16.83 -9.87
N VAL A 89 -13.27 -16.40 -8.76
CA VAL A 89 -12.56 -15.54 -7.79
C VAL A 89 -11.48 -16.32 -7.05
N SER A 90 -11.73 -17.57 -6.67
CA SER A 90 -10.74 -18.43 -6.03
C SER A 90 -9.50 -18.66 -6.89
N GLU A 91 -9.69 -18.84 -8.21
CA GLU A 91 -8.56 -18.92 -9.15
C GLU A 91 -7.76 -17.61 -9.17
N MET A 92 -8.45 -16.45 -9.25
CA MET A 92 -7.80 -15.15 -9.21
C MET A 92 -7.06 -14.90 -7.90
N GLU A 93 -7.64 -15.30 -6.76
CA GLU A 93 -7.01 -15.18 -5.44
C GLU A 93 -5.75 -16.04 -5.34
N ASN A 94 -5.78 -17.24 -5.90
CA ASN A 94 -4.60 -18.11 -5.96
C ASN A 94 -3.47 -17.46 -6.77
N ASN A 95 -3.79 -16.88 -7.93
CA ASN A 95 -2.81 -16.16 -8.75
C ASN A 95 -2.21 -14.96 -8.01
N VAL A 96 -3.05 -14.16 -7.34
CA VAL A 96 -2.58 -13.01 -6.55
C VAL A 96 -1.72 -13.46 -5.37
N ARG A 97 -2.07 -14.58 -4.74
CA ARG A 97 -1.29 -15.17 -3.64
C ARG A 97 0.11 -15.55 -4.10
N GLN A 98 0.24 -16.24 -5.23
CA GLN A 98 1.54 -16.60 -5.79
C GLN A 98 2.39 -15.37 -6.13
N ILE A 99 1.76 -14.31 -6.67
CA ILE A 99 2.43 -13.03 -6.91
C ILE A 99 2.94 -12.43 -5.59
N ASN A 100 2.10 -12.41 -4.56
CA ASN A 100 2.45 -11.83 -3.26
C ASN A 100 3.56 -12.62 -2.55
N GLU A 101 3.52 -13.95 -2.61
CA GLU A 101 4.61 -14.81 -2.10
C GLU A 101 5.94 -14.48 -2.80
N ARG A 102 5.91 -14.28 -4.11
CA ARG A 102 7.11 -13.87 -4.84
C ARG A 102 7.59 -12.48 -4.47
N LEU A 103 6.67 -11.52 -4.32
CA LEU A 103 7.00 -10.15 -3.89
C LEU A 103 7.57 -10.11 -2.48
N GLU A 104 7.09 -10.95 -1.57
CA GLU A 104 7.61 -11.06 -0.21
C GLU A 104 9.09 -11.43 -0.20
N HIS A 105 9.49 -12.38 -1.06
CA HIS A 105 10.88 -12.83 -1.21
C HIS A 105 11.71 -12.00 -2.19
N THR A 106 11.14 -10.95 -2.78
CA THR A 106 11.86 -10.05 -3.69
C THR A 106 12.31 -8.81 -2.92
N PHE A 107 13.60 -8.49 -3.00
CA PHE A 107 14.10 -7.22 -2.49
C PHE A 107 13.66 -6.09 -3.42
N ILE A 108 12.83 -5.19 -2.90
CA ILE A 108 12.37 -3.98 -3.61
C ILE A 108 12.57 -2.81 -2.68
N ASP A 109 13.41 -1.87 -3.09
CA ASP A 109 13.81 -0.74 -2.25
C ASP A 109 13.84 0.57 -3.07
N LEU A 110 14.05 1.66 -2.36
CA LEU A 110 14.17 3.01 -2.92
C LEU A 110 15.51 3.59 -2.45
N VAL A 111 16.44 3.73 -3.39
CA VAL A 111 17.81 4.18 -3.09
C VAL A 111 17.87 5.70 -3.09
N LEU A 112 17.61 6.27 -1.92
CA LEU A 112 17.59 7.71 -1.66
C LEU A 112 18.38 8.02 -0.38
N THR A 113 18.87 9.24 -0.27
CA THR A 113 19.34 9.80 0.98
C THR A 113 18.17 10.09 1.94
N ASP A 114 18.44 10.27 3.22
CA ASP A 114 17.42 10.61 4.21
C ASP A 114 16.68 11.90 3.83
N GLN A 115 17.39 12.90 3.32
CA GLN A 115 16.80 14.17 2.86
C GLN A 115 15.85 13.94 1.67
N GLU A 116 16.26 13.18 0.65
CA GLU A 116 15.41 12.85 -0.50
C GLU A 116 14.19 12.02 -0.07
N MET A 117 14.33 11.13 0.91
CA MET A 117 13.21 10.38 1.47
C MET A 117 12.19 11.29 2.16
N GLU A 118 12.65 12.35 2.84
CA GLU A 118 11.76 13.37 3.41
C GLU A 118 11.02 14.11 2.29
N GLU A 119 11.71 14.53 1.23
CA GLU A 119 11.09 15.17 0.06
C GLU A 119 10.02 14.30 -0.60
N VAL A 120 10.28 13.01 -0.80
CA VAL A 120 9.28 12.04 -1.29
C VAL A 120 8.05 12.00 -0.40
N ASN A 121 8.27 11.97 0.91
CA ASN A 121 7.17 11.90 1.87
C ASN A 121 6.34 13.20 1.88
N GLU A 122 6.98 14.36 1.70
CA GLU A 122 6.26 15.63 1.52
C GLU A 122 5.43 15.67 0.22
N ASP A 123 5.98 15.20 -0.89
CA ASP A 123 5.26 15.05 -2.16
C ASP A 123 4.02 14.14 -2.02
N LEU A 124 4.15 13.04 -1.28
CA LEU A 124 3.05 12.13 -1.01
C LEU A 124 1.98 12.76 -0.10
N LYS A 125 2.38 13.54 0.92
CA LYS A 125 1.44 14.27 1.78
C LYS A 125 0.63 15.29 0.98
N GLY A 126 1.30 16.03 0.09
CA GLY A 126 0.63 17.00 -0.79
C GLY A 126 -0.45 16.35 -1.65
N LYS A 127 -0.19 15.18 -2.22
CA LYS A 127 -1.17 14.41 -3.01
C LYS A 127 -2.28 13.81 -2.13
N SER A 128 -1.96 13.36 -0.93
CA SER A 128 -2.95 12.77 -0.01
C SER A 128 -4.01 13.75 0.44
N SER A 129 -3.63 15.01 0.64
CA SER A 129 -4.58 16.08 1.02
C SER A 129 -5.61 16.38 -0.08
N LEU A 130 -5.25 16.19 -1.35
CA LEU A 130 -6.14 16.44 -2.49
C LEU A 130 -7.08 15.28 -2.79
N ASP A 131 -6.67 14.04 -2.52
CA ASP A 131 -7.36 12.81 -2.96
C ASP A 131 -8.02 11.99 -1.82
N GLY A 132 -8.10 12.51 -0.61
CA GLY A 132 -8.94 11.96 0.47
C GLY A 132 -8.52 10.59 1.00
N GLY A 133 -7.23 10.34 1.28
CA GLY A 133 -6.84 9.17 2.07
C GLY A 133 -5.80 8.25 1.47
N ARG A 134 -4.95 8.71 0.56
CA ARG A 134 -3.77 7.97 0.11
C ARG A 134 -2.67 7.99 1.18
N GLU A 135 -1.75 7.05 1.08
CA GLU A 135 -0.60 7.01 1.97
C GLU A 135 0.24 8.29 1.84
N SER A 136 0.55 8.86 2.99
CA SER A 136 1.32 10.10 3.09
C SER A 136 2.82 9.87 3.25
N ARG A 137 3.28 8.63 3.11
CA ARG A 137 4.71 8.27 3.19
C ARG A 137 4.99 6.95 2.50
N VAL A 138 6.25 6.74 2.12
CA VAL A 138 6.72 5.45 1.63
C VAL A 138 6.81 4.45 2.77
N VAL A 139 6.27 3.25 2.56
CA VAL A 139 6.35 2.12 3.49
C VAL A 139 6.89 0.92 2.73
N LEU A 140 8.22 0.75 2.74
CA LEU A 140 8.94 -0.24 1.91
C LEU A 140 8.49 -1.68 2.16
N SER A 141 8.06 -2.02 3.38
CA SER A 141 7.53 -3.34 3.71
C SER A 141 6.16 -3.64 3.08
N LYS A 142 5.47 -2.64 2.53
CA LYS A 142 4.19 -2.82 1.87
C LYS A 142 4.34 -3.31 0.43
N LYS A 143 4.69 -4.57 0.26
CA LYS A 143 4.98 -5.21 -1.03
C LYS A 143 3.87 -6.13 -1.54
N TYR A 144 2.69 -6.12 -0.97
CA TYR A 144 1.59 -6.97 -1.40
C TYR A 144 0.65 -6.26 -2.38
N LEU A 145 0.03 -7.05 -3.25
CA LEU A 145 -0.97 -6.61 -4.21
C LEU A 145 -2.32 -7.28 -3.93
N ARG A 146 -3.38 -6.61 -4.38
CA ARG A 146 -4.74 -7.17 -4.48
C ARG A 146 -5.38 -6.71 -5.78
N ARG A 147 -6.29 -7.49 -6.34
CA ARG A 147 -7.11 -7.08 -7.47
C ARG A 147 -8.38 -6.40 -6.99
N ILE A 148 -8.72 -5.25 -7.57
CA ILE A 148 -9.93 -4.51 -7.21
C ILE A 148 -10.82 -4.40 -8.45
N PHE A 149 -11.99 -4.97 -8.35
CA PHE A 149 -13.05 -4.87 -9.34
C PHE A 149 -14.06 -3.80 -8.93
N ASN A 150 -14.73 -3.19 -9.91
CA ASN A 150 -15.63 -2.07 -9.69
C ASN A 150 -17.02 -2.37 -10.26
N ASN A 151 -17.99 -1.54 -9.86
CA ASN A 151 -19.36 -1.53 -10.41
C ASN A 151 -20.07 -2.90 -10.27
N ALA A 152 -19.79 -3.61 -9.18
CA ALA A 152 -20.34 -4.94 -8.90
C ALA A 152 -20.14 -5.93 -10.09
N SER A 153 -19.02 -5.85 -10.81
CA SER A 153 -18.74 -6.67 -11.97
C SER A 153 -17.29 -7.15 -11.97
N LEU A 154 -17.03 -8.40 -12.34
CA LEU A 154 -15.69 -8.94 -12.56
C LEU A 154 -15.09 -8.57 -13.93
N GLU A 155 -15.84 -7.89 -14.76
CA GLU A 155 -15.40 -7.43 -16.08
C GLU A 155 -14.95 -5.97 -16.07
N GLN A 156 -15.14 -5.27 -14.95
CA GLN A 156 -14.78 -3.87 -14.81
C GLN A 156 -13.76 -3.65 -13.71
N GLY A 157 -12.61 -3.09 -14.07
CA GLY A 157 -11.49 -2.90 -13.16
C GLY A 157 -10.54 -4.09 -13.19
N GLY A 158 -10.37 -4.77 -12.06
CA GLY A 158 -9.46 -5.91 -11.93
C GLY A 158 -7.98 -5.54 -11.94
N ARG A 159 -7.67 -4.25 -11.73
CA ARG A 159 -6.28 -3.77 -11.61
C ARG A 159 -5.69 -4.16 -10.27
N PHE A 160 -4.36 -4.27 -10.26
CA PHE A 160 -3.61 -4.52 -9.04
C PHE A 160 -3.36 -3.23 -8.26
N TYR A 161 -3.55 -3.30 -6.94
CA TYR A 161 -3.33 -2.20 -6.01
C TYR A 161 -2.68 -2.71 -4.73
N GLY A 162 -1.83 -1.89 -4.12
CA GLY A 162 -1.31 -2.14 -2.77
C GLY A 162 0.19 -1.92 -2.60
N GLY A 163 1.03 -2.18 -3.61
CA GLY A 163 2.47 -1.95 -3.53
C GLY A 163 2.81 -0.48 -3.34
N TRP A 164 3.79 -0.19 -2.45
CA TRP A 164 4.21 1.17 -2.13
C TRP A 164 4.65 1.97 -3.37
N TRP A 165 5.27 1.30 -4.34
CA TRP A 165 5.77 1.90 -5.59
C TRP A 165 4.68 2.47 -6.49
N GLN A 166 3.43 2.01 -6.35
CA GLN A 166 2.31 2.46 -7.20
C GLN A 166 1.89 3.91 -6.94
N ASN A 167 2.16 4.42 -5.73
CA ASN A 167 1.83 5.78 -5.35
C ASN A 167 3.02 6.74 -5.51
N LEU A 168 4.20 6.21 -5.81
CA LEU A 168 5.42 6.99 -5.92
C LEU A 168 5.31 7.99 -7.08
N PRO A 169 5.62 9.28 -6.87
CA PRO A 169 5.71 10.26 -7.93
C PRO A 169 6.73 9.86 -9.00
N SER A 170 6.46 10.21 -10.26
CA SER A 170 7.32 9.81 -11.40
C SER A 170 8.78 10.22 -11.24
N LEU A 171 9.02 11.38 -10.63
CA LEU A 171 10.38 11.89 -10.36
C LEU A 171 11.24 10.89 -9.56
N TRP A 172 10.63 10.13 -8.65
CA TRP A 172 11.32 9.23 -7.73
C TRP A 172 11.37 7.77 -8.20
N ARG A 173 10.64 7.41 -9.25
CA ARG A 173 10.59 6.02 -9.76
C ARG A 173 11.94 5.51 -10.28
N PRO A 174 12.80 6.33 -10.91
CA PRO A 174 14.13 5.88 -11.35
C PRO A 174 15.04 5.38 -10.24
N PHE A 175 14.75 5.71 -8.98
CA PHE A 175 15.50 5.28 -7.80
C PHE A 175 15.01 3.95 -7.21
N ILE A 176 13.98 3.35 -7.79
CA ILE A 176 13.52 2.02 -7.40
C ILE A 176 14.58 0.99 -7.83
N VAL A 177 14.92 0.09 -6.91
CA VAL A 177 15.77 -1.07 -7.18
C VAL A 177 15.02 -2.37 -6.89
N ILE A 178 15.26 -3.37 -7.74
CA ILE A 178 14.77 -4.74 -7.55
C ILE A 178 15.98 -5.66 -7.55
N ASN A 179 16.19 -6.37 -6.43
CA ASN A 179 17.33 -7.26 -6.25
C ASN A 179 18.69 -6.56 -6.56
N ASN A 180 18.84 -5.32 -6.09
CA ASN A 180 20.00 -4.45 -6.29
C ASN A 180 20.22 -3.93 -7.74
N TRP A 181 19.28 -4.13 -8.65
CA TRP A 181 19.31 -3.57 -9.98
C TRP A 181 18.34 -2.40 -10.08
N PHE A 182 18.80 -1.30 -10.66
CA PHE A 182 17.93 -0.16 -10.96
C PHE A 182 16.84 -0.57 -11.96
N THR A 183 15.66 -0.01 -11.78
CA THR A 183 14.53 -0.22 -12.68
C THR A 183 14.54 0.80 -13.81
N GLU A 184 13.99 0.41 -14.96
CA GLU A 184 13.70 1.29 -16.08
C GLU A 184 12.19 1.36 -16.30
N GLU A 185 11.65 2.57 -16.44
CA GLU A 185 10.23 2.77 -16.74
C GLU A 185 10.02 2.74 -18.25
N LEU A 186 9.32 1.71 -18.72
CA LEU A 186 8.91 1.58 -20.12
C LEU A 186 7.45 1.96 -20.26
N ASP A 187 7.16 2.90 -21.13
CA ASP A 187 5.79 3.28 -21.49
C ASP A 187 5.53 3.01 -22.97
N PHE A 188 4.35 2.48 -23.25
CA PHE A 188 3.92 2.19 -24.61
C PHE A 188 3.13 3.38 -25.17
N SER A 189 3.77 4.20 -25.99
CA SER A 189 3.08 5.29 -26.68
C SER A 189 2.01 4.75 -27.60
N GLY A 190 0.76 5.18 -27.38
CA GLY A 190 -0.36 4.79 -28.23
C GLY A 190 -0.79 3.32 -28.14
N MET A 191 -0.47 2.62 -27.05
CA MET A 191 -0.74 1.18 -26.87
C MET A 191 -2.16 0.74 -27.29
N HIS A 192 -3.20 1.51 -26.92
CA HIS A 192 -4.58 1.16 -27.28
C HIS A 192 -4.82 1.19 -28.78
N ILE A 193 -4.20 2.14 -29.48
CA ILE A 193 -4.31 2.26 -30.93
C ILE A 193 -3.58 1.11 -31.60
N GLU A 194 -2.38 0.79 -31.16
CA GLU A 194 -1.59 -0.34 -31.66
C GLU A 194 -2.34 -1.68 -31.45
N MET A 195 -2.96 -1.86 -30.29
CA MET A 195 -3.80 -3.04 -30.02
C MET A 195 -5.00 -3.12 -30.96
N MET A 196 -5.67 -1.98 -31.25
CA MET A 196 -6.78 -1.96 -32.18
C MET A 196 -6.35 -2.35 -33.60
N TYR A 197 -5.23 -1.80 -34.09
CA TYR A 197 -4.68 -2.19 -35.41
C TYR A 197 -4.30 -3.67 -35.45
N SER A 198 -3.65 -4.17 -34.41
CA SER A 198 -3.30 -5.58 -34.30
C SER A 198 -4.55 -6.50 -34.31
N MET A 199 -5.66 -6.07 -33.71
CA MET A 199 -6.90 -6.85 -33.67
C MET A 199 -7.60 -6.96 -35.08
N ILE A 200 -7.41 -5.97 -35.93
CA ILE A 200 -7.96 -5.96 -37.30
C ILE A 200 -6.93 -6.43 -38.34
N ASN A 201 -5.76 -6.91 -37.92
CA ASN A 201 -4.65 -7.35 -38.78
C ASN A 201 -4.18 -6.29 -39.80
N GLU A 202 -4.34 -5.04 -39.48
CA GLU A 202 -3.77 -3.94 -40.27
C GLU A 202 -2.49 -3.41 -39.64
N GLU A 203 -1.47 -3.20 -40.45
CA GLU A 203 -0.24 -2.50 -40.03
C GLU A 203 -0.46 -0.98 -40.09
N ARG A 204 0.18 -0.27 -39.16
CA ARG A 204 0.13 1.18 -39.06
C ARG A 204 1.14 1.84 -39.98
#